data_09dd2c175df36074ae31d4693d3135a4
#
_entry.id   09dd2c175df36074ae31d4693d3135a4
#
_cell.length_a   1.000
_cell.length_b   1.000
_cell.length_c   1.000
_cell.angle_alpha   90.00
_cell.angle_beta   90.00
_cell.angle_gamma   90.00
#
_symmetry.space_group_name_H-M   'P 1'
#
loop_
_entity.id
_entity.type
_entity.pdbx_description
1 polymer ?
#
loop_
_entity_poly.entity_id
_entity_poly.type
_entity_poly.pdbx_seq_one_letter_code
_entity_poly.pdbx_strand_id
1 'polypeptide(L)'
;MMEIDWNAQWKEYGKIDRRNSSTEYWDSRAPRFRKKKDGPDIYVEEFYRLMEPEPGDTFFDMGCGSGTLALPFAQKGHHVWAADFSPAMLECLMKDAEAEGLADRIHPVRLDWNEDWSARNLPKCDIAFASRSLIFEDLTQALKNLESVAVRRCCVGAWDTPVMDYDRHLAKAIGYERPGPGVNRFVMNELMDRDMFPEQIFIRSPFRNTKFRTYEEGVEKLKSTFLHGLTRDQERLLEEYCREHLKYYIVEDGGEKGSRGDAQGEREFWQMDHSDISTMAFIRWDL
;
A
#
# COMPACT_ATOMS: atom_id res chain seq x y z
N MET A 1 25.52 -21.86 -11.03
CA MET A 1 24.88 -20.61 -10.58
C MET A 1 24.37 -20.85 -9.17
N MET A 2 24.62 -19.96 -8.23
CA MET A 2 23.97 -20.08 -6.91
C MET A 2 22.50 -19.72 -7.13
N GLU A 3 21.62 -20.64 -6.76
CA GLU A 3 20.17 -20.42 -6.72
C GLU A 3 19.87 -19.42 -5.60
N ILE A 4 19.14 -18.35 -5.90
CA ILE A 4 18.80 -17.33 -4.91
C ILE A 4 17.49 -17.78 -4.24
N ASP A 5 17.52 -17.99 -2.95
CA ASP A 5 16.31 -18.22 -2.15
C ASP A 5 15.64 -16.86 -1.84
N TRP A 6 14.63 -16.50 -2.64
CA TRP A 6 13.90 -15.23 -2.51
C TRP A 6 13.07 -15.16 -1.24
N ASN A 7 12.57 -16.28 -0.74
CA ASN A 7 11.85 -16.34 0.53
C ASN A 7 12.78 -16.09 1.73
N ALA A 8 13.98 -16.69 1.71
CA ALA A 8 14.98 -16.40 2.73
C ALA A 8 15.41 -14.92 2.73
N GLN A 9 15.59 -14.34 1.53
CA GLN A 9 15.88 -12.90 1.40
C GLN A 9 14.71 -12.01 1.86
N TRP A 10 13.47 -12.40 1.58
CA TRP A 10 12.29 -11.73 2.10
C TRP A 10 12.26 -11.72 3.63
N LYS A 11 12.54 -12.85 4.26
CA LYS A 11 12.60 -12.95 5.73
C LYS A 11 13.66 -12.02 6.32
N GLU A 12 14.82 -11.90 5.68
CA GLU A 12 15.85 -10.93 6.10
C GLU A 12 15.40 -9.48 5.89
N TYR A 13 14.78 -9.19 4.75
CA TYR A 13 14.21 -7.87 4.46
C TYR A 13 13.12 -7.47 5.48
N GLY A 14 12.23 -8.39 5.85
CA GLY A 14 11.17 -8.16 6.84
C GLY A 14 11.67 -7.85 8.25
N LYS A 15 12.91 -8.24 8.60
CA LYS A 15 13.53 -7.86 9.89
C LYS A 15 13.79 -6.36 9.99
N ILE A 16 13.91 -5.69 8.87
CA ILE A 16 14.24 -4.26 8.78
C ILE A 16 13.00 -3.40 9.03
N ASP A 17 11.82 -3.83 8.56
CA ASP A 17 10.59 -3.05 8.69
C ASP A 17 9.41 -3.87 9.24
N ARG A 18 9.39 -4.07 10.54
CA ARG A 18 8.25 -4.70 11.26
C ARG A 18 7.31 -3.70 11.93
N ARG A 19 7.49 -2.39 11.70
CA ARG A 19 6.77 -1.33 12.43
C ARG A 19 5.25 -1.37 12.25
N ASN A 20 4.78 -2.01 11.19
CA ASN A 20 3.37 -1.99 10.76
C ASN A 20 2.70 -3.36 10.85
N SER A 21 3.21 -4.30 11.66
CA SER A 21 2.73 -5.69 11.69
C SER A 21 1.72 -6.00 12.81
N SER A 22 1.44 -5.05 13.72
CA SER A 22 0.53 -5.33 14.83
C SER A 22 -0.91 -4.88 14.57
N THR A 23 -1.86 -5.64 15.11
CA THR A 23 -3.29 -5.30 15.06
C THR A 23 -3.55 -3.94 15.71
N GLU A 24 -2.92 -3.66 16.87
CA GLU A 24 -3.09 -2.40 17.61
C GLU A 24 -2.65 -1.19 16.80
N TYR A 25 -1.57 -1.34 16.03
CA TYR A 25 -1.10 -0.28 15.15
C TYR A 25 -2.17 0.09 14.11
N TRP A 26 -2.76 -0.90 13.43
CA TRP A 26 -3.76 -0.67 12.41
C TRP A 26 -5.12 -0.27 12.98
N ASP A 27 -5.54 -0.86 14.10
CA ASP A 27 -6.76 -0.48 14.80
C ASP A 27 -6.75 1.00 15.19
N SER A 28 -5.62 1.50 15.70
CA SER A 28 -5.47 2.91 16.05
C SER A 28 -5.56 3.87 14.85
N ARG A 29 -5.30 3.36 13.66
CA ARG A 29 -5.30 4.15 12.41
C ARG A 29 -6.62 4.08 11.66
N ALA A 30 -7.44 3.07 11.89
CA ALA A 30 -8.69 2.85 11.16
C ALA A 30 -9.59 4.10 11.06
N PRO A 31 -9.78 4.93 12.11
CA PRO A 31 -10.60 6.14 11.99
C PRO A 31 -10.07 7.15 10.98
N ARG A 32 -8.76 7.15 10.69
CA ARG A 32 -8.13 8.08 9.75
C ARG A 32 -8.31 7.64 8.29
N PHE A 33 -8.55 6.34 8.06
CA PHE A 33 -8.76 5.79 6.71
C PHE A 33 -10.17 6.01 6.17
N ARG A 34 -11.16 6.34 7.04
CA ARG A 34 -12.55 6.60 6.66
C ARG A 34 -12.79 7.88 5.85
N LYS A 35 -11.82 8.75 5.70
CA LYS A 35 -12.02 10.00 4.95
C LYS A 35 -12.20 9.71 3.47
N LYS A 36 -13.38 10.03 2.91
CA LYS A 36 -13.63 9.99 1.47
C LYS A 36 -12.62 10.89 0.75
N LYS A 37 -12.07 10.38 -0.34
CA LYS A 37 -11.33 11.19 -1.31
C LYS A 37 -12.34 11.82 -2.26
N ASP A 38 -12.19 13.11 -2.52
CA ASP A 38 -12.95 13.77 -3.56
C ASP A 38 -12.37 13.37 -4.94
N GLY A 39 -13.22 12.81 -5.80
CA GLY A 39 -12.90 12.45 -7.17
C GLY A 39 -12.30 11.04 -7.36
N PRO A 40 -12.13 10.63 -8.64
CA PRO A 40 -11.63 9.31 -8.99
C PRO A 40 -10.17 9.12 -8.53
N ASP A 41 -9.89 7.97 -7.93
CA ASP A 41 -8.53 7.58 -7.55
C ASP A 41 -7.89 6.85 -8.74
N ILE A 42 -6.92 7.49 -9.40
CA ILE A 42 -6.19 6.92 -10.55
C ILE A 42 -5.65 5.53 -10.21
N TYR A 43 -5.15 5.33 -8.99
CA TYR A 43 -4.64 4.03 -8.58
C TYR A 43 -5.74 2.95 -8.56
N VAL A 44 -6.91 3.27 -8.02
CA VAL A 44 -8.04 2.34 -7.93
C VAL A 44 -8.54 1.96 -9.34
N GLU A 45 -8.71 2.94 -10.23
CA GLU A 45 -9.18 2.70 -11.58
C GLU A 45 -8.18 1.90 -12.42
N GLU A 46 -6.89 2.24 -12.34
CA GLU A 46 -5.84 1.50 -13.05
C GLU A 46 -5.66 0.09 -12.48
N PHE A 47 -5.73 -0.09 -11.17
CA PHE A 47 -5.64 -1.41 -10.54
C PHE A 47 -6.78 -2.30 -11.04
N TYR A 48 -8.02 -1.80 -11.03
CA TYR A 48 -9.19 -2.50 -11.54
C TYR A 48 -9.01 -2.87 -13.02
N ARG A 49 -8.65 -1.89 -13.85
CA ARG A 49 -8.46 -2.11 -15.29
C ARG A 49 -7.40 -3.18 -15.60
N LEU A 50 -6.29 -3.17 -14.87
CA LEU A 50 -5.18 -4.10 -15.06
C LEU A 50 -5.47 -5.52 -14.55
N MET A 51 -6.44 -5.68 -13.65
CA MET A 51 -6.95 -7.00 -13.25
C MET A 51 -7.71 -7.70 -14.39
N GLU A 52 -8.20 -6.93 -15.37
CA GLU A 52 -9.04 -7.41 -16.47
C GLU A 52 -10.22 -8.27 -15.97
N PRO A 53 -11.07 -7.71 -15.10
CA PRO A 53 -12.22 -8.44 -14.58
C PRO A 53 -13.29 -8.62 -15.63
N GLU A 54 -14.00 -9.73 -15.55
CA GLU A 54 -15.21 -9.99 -16.33
C GLU A 54 -16.46 -9.56 -15.58
N PRO A 55 -17.56 -9.24 -16.28
CA PRO A 55 -18.83 -8.94 -15.62
C PRO A 55 -19.30 -10.10 -14.74
N GLY A 56 -19.48 -9.82 -13.45
CA GLY A 56 -19.91 -10.82 -12.47
C GLY A 56 -18.79 -11.53 -11.74
N ASP A 57 -17.54 -11.27 -12.09
CA ASP A 57 -16.39 -11.78 -11.31
C ASP A 57 -16.52 -11.46 -9.83
N THR A 58 -16.12 -12.40 -9.01
CA THR A 58 -16.01 -12.30 -7.58
C THR A 58 -14.56 -12.04 -7.16
N PHE A 59 -14.36 -11.25 -6.11
CA PHE A 59 -13.05 -10.83 -5.66
C PHE A 59 -12.74 -11.29 -4.22
N PHE A 60 -11.47 -11.64 -3.99
CA PHE A 60 -10.91 -11.79 -2.66
C PHE A 60 -9.85 -10.72 -2.45
N ASP A 61 -10.12 -9.73 -1.57
CA ASP A 61 -9.22 -8.62 -1.25
C ASP A 61 -8.51 -8.89 0.07
N MET A 62 -7.24 -9.30 0.03
CA MET A 62 -6.46 -9.59 1.24
C MET A 62 -5.69 -8.38 1.75
N GLY A 63 -5.98 -7.99 2.98
CA GLY A 63 -5.53 -6.74 3.59
C GLY A 63 -6.32 -5.55 3.04
N CYS A 64 -7.64 -5.70 3.00
CA CYS A 64 -8.56 -4.73 2.41
C CYS A 64 -8.59 -3.38 3.13
N GLY A 65 -8.12 -3.34 4.39
CA GLY A 65 -8.21 -2.15 5.23
C GLY A 65 -9.65 -1.65 5.37
N SER A 66 -9.85 -0.35 5.26
CA SER A 66 -11.20 0.26 5.25
C SER A 66 -11.86 0.27 3.88
N GLY A 67 -11.42 -0.57 2.93
CA GLY A 67 -12.11 -0.79 1.67
C GLY A 67 -11.68 0.11 0.51
N THR A 68 -10.42 0.52 0.45
CA THR A 68 -9.90 1.39 -0.63
C THR A 68 -10.17 0.81 -2.03
N LEU A 69 -10.08 -0.50 -2.21
CA LEU A 69 -10.42 -1.19 -3.45
C LEU A 69 -11.78 -1.89 -3.37
N ALA A 70 -12.10 -2.52 -2.23
CA ALA A 70 -13.32 -3.28 -2.06
C ALA A 70 -14.60 -2.46 -2.35
N LEU A 71 -14.71 -1.24 -1.80
CA LEU A 71 -15.91 -0.40 -2.02
C LEU A 71 -16.08 0.01 -3.48
N PRO A 72 -15.08 0.58 -4.19
CA PRO A 72 -15.20 0.88 -5.62
C PRO A 72 -15.51 -0.34 -6.48
N PHE A 73 -15.00 -1.53 -6.14
CA PHE A 73 -15.29 -2.75 -6.91
C PHE A 73 -16.72 -3.23 -6.66
N ALA A 74 -17.21 -3.13 -5.43
CA ALA A 74 -18.62 -3.37 -5.10
C ALA A 74 -19.56 -2.38 -5.83
N GLN A 75 -19.18 -1.09 -5.96
CA GLN A 75 -19.91 -0.09 -6.75
C GLN A 75 -19.99 -0.47 -8.23
N LYS A 76 -18.97 -1.12 -8.79
CA LYS A 76 -18.96 -1.65 -10.16
C LYS A 76 -19.80 -2.93 -10.32
N GLY A 77 -20.38 -3.44 -9.24
CA GLY A 77 -21.33 -4.56 -9.24
C GLY A 77 -20.77 -5.92 -8.81
N HIS A 78 -19.53 -5.98 -8.39
CA HIS A 78 -18.88 -7.22 -7.97
C HIS A 78 -19.15 -7.55 -6.50
N HIS A 79 -19.15 -8.85 -6.16
CA HIS A 79 -19.08 -9.30 -4.78
C HIS A 79 -17.61 -9.39 -4.34
N VAL A 80 -17.29 -8.84 -3.17
CA VAL A 80 -15.92 -8.77 -2.64
C VAL A 80 -15.86 -9.42 -1.26
N TRP A 81 -15.09 -10.47 -1.12
CA TRP A 81 -14.66 -11.01 0.17
C TRP A 81 -13.46 -10.19 0.64
N ALA A 82 -13.74 -9.30 1.59
CA ALA A 82 -12.79 -8.31 2.08
C ALA A 82 -12.14 -8.81 3.38
N ALA A 83 -10.90 -9.28 3.26
CA ALA A 83 -10.16 -9.89 4.36
C ALA A 83 -9.15 -8.91 4.97
N ASP A 84 -9.14 -8.79 6.29
CA ASP A 84 -8.16 -8.03 7.05
C ASP A 84 -8.00 -8.61 8.46
N PHE A 85 -6.81 -8.50 9.05
CA PHE A 85 -6.57 -8.97 10.41
C PHE A 85 -7.02 -7.96 11.47
N SER A 86 -7.19 -6.66 11.11
CA SER A 86 -7.66 -5.58 11.98
C SER A 86 -9.19 -5.55 12.05
N PRO A 87 -9.83 -5.85 13.18
CA PRO A 87 -11.27 -5.75 13.31
C PRO A 87 -11.77 -4.31 13.15
N ALA A 88 -11.00 -3.31 13.60
CA ALA A 88 -11.39 -1.91 13.44
C ALA A 88 -11.41 -1.46 11.98
N MET A 89 -10.53 -2.00 11.13
CA MET A 89 -10.56 -1.75 9.68
C MET A 89 -11.83 -2.33 9.06
N LEU A 90 -12.17 -3.59 9.38
CA LEU A 90 -13.39 -4.23 8.86
C LEU A 90 -14.67 -3.52 9.36
N GLU A 91 -14.69 -3.04 10.59
CA GLU A 91 -15.80 -2.21 11.07
C GLU A 91 -15.95 -0.91 10.29
N CYS A 92 -14.84 -0.25 9.99
CA CYS A 92 -14.85 0.97 9.17
C CYS A 92 -15.34 0.67 7.76
N LEU A 93 -14.88 -0.40 7.13
CA LEU A 93 -15.33 -0.86 5.83
C LEU A 93 -16.84 -1.09 5.80
N MET A 94 -17.37 -1.85 6.77
CA MET A 94 -18.80 -2.19 6.81
C MET A 94 -19.67 -0.96 7.05
N LYS A 95 -19.27 -0.03 7.92
CA LYS A 95 -19.98 1.24 8.10
C LYS A 95 -20.08 2.06 6.82
N ASP A 96 -19.01 2.09 6.03
CA ASP A 96 -19.00 2.81 4.76
C ASP A 96 -19.79 2.04 3.67
N ALA A 97 -19.72 0.70 3.66
CA ALA A 97 -20.53 -0.14 2.78
C ALA A 97 -22.05 0.02 3.05
N GLU A 98 -22.48 0.05 4.30
CA GLU A 98 -23.87 0.30 4.70
C GLU A 98 -24.32 1.69 4.26
N ALA A 99 -23.50 2.72 4.50
CA ALA A 99 -23.81 4.10 4.14
C ALA A 99 -23.94 4.31 2.61
N GLU A 100 -23.26 3.48 1.80
CA GLU A 100 -23.29 3.51 0.34
C GLU A 100 -24.27 2.51 -0.28
N GLY A 101 -24.98 1.70 0.54
CA GLY A 101 -25.92 0.68 0.05
C GLY A 101 -25.22 -0.52 -0.62
N LEU A 102 -24.00 -0.82 -0.20
CA LEU A 102 -23.14 -1.88 -0.76
C LEU A 102 -22.99 -3.08 0.17
N ALA A 103 -23.66 -3.10 1.34
CA ALA A 103 -23.47 -4.12 2.34
C ALA A 103 -23.71 -5.55 1.82
N ASP A 104 -24.64 -5.73 0.88
CA ASP A 104 -24.93 -7.04 0.28
C ASP A 104 -23.80 -7.56 -0.62
N ARG A 105 -22.87 -6.71 -1.03
CA ARG A 105 -21.77 -7.04 -1.94
C ARG A 105 -20.43 -7.18 -1.24
N ILE A 106 -20.32 -6.71 0.02
CA ILE A 106 -19.09 -6.79 0.82
C ILE A 106 -19.24 -7.89 1.86
N HIS A 107 -18.33 -8.84 1.84
CA HIS A 107 -18.29 -9.98 2.75
C HIS A 107 -17.04 -9.90 3.62
N PRO A 108 -17.11 -9.32 4.84
CA PRO A 108 -15.92 -9.14 5.67
C PRO A 108 -15.41 -10.48 6.21
N VAL A 109 -14.09 -10.67 6.17
CA VAL A 109 -13.41 -11.87 6.67
C VAL A 109 -12.26 -11.44 7.58
N ARG A 110 -12.31 -11.82 8.86
CA ARG A 110 -11.13 -11.62 9.71
C ARG A 110 -10.10 -12.70 9.42
N LEU A 111 -8.94 -12.29 8.87
CA LEU A 111 -7.90 -13.19 8.38
C LEU A 111 -6.52 -12.53 8.48
N ASP A 112 -5.54 -13.28 8.99
CA ASP A 112 -4.13 -12.87 8.98
C ASP A 112 -3.37 -13.60 7.87
N TRP A 113 -2.37 -12.94 7.28
CA TRP A 113 -1.47 -13.55 6.30
C TRP A 113 -0.70 -14.75 6.85
N ASN A 114 -0.36 -14.70 8.15
CA ASN A 114 0.52 -15.66 8.81
C ASN A 114 -0.24 -16.81 9.48
N GLU A 115 -1.58 -16.84 9.40
CA GLU A 115 -2.34 -17.98 9.89
C GLU A 115 -2.45 -19.10 8.85
N ASP A 116 -2.85 -20.28 9.29
CA ASP A 116 -3.12 -21.43 8.40
C ASP A 116 -4.46 -21.26 7.67
N TRP A 117 -4.41 -20.83 6.40
CA TRP A 117 -5.61 -20.65 5.59
C TRP A 117 -6.28 -21.97 5.22
N SER A 118 -5.55 -23.10 5.22
CA SER A 118 -6.12 -24.41 4.92
C SER A 118 -7.13 -24.88 5.98
N ALA A 119 -6.97 -24.41 7.22
CA ALA A 119 -7.89 -24.68 8.32
C ALA A 119 -9.17 -23.80 8.27
N ARG A 120 -9.22 -22.84 7.32
CA ARG A 120 -10.33 -21.89 7.18
C ARG A 120 -11.19 -22.29 5.97
N ASN A 121 -12.50 -22.22 6.13
CA ASN A 121 -13.42 -22.43 5.00
C ASN A 121 -13.55 -21.12 4.19
N LEU A 122 -12.48 -20.74 3.49
CA LEU A 122 -12.45 -19.53 2.67
C LEU A 122 -13.14 -19.77 1.32
N PRO A 123 -13.86 -18.77 0.79
CA PRO A 123 -14.48 -18.86 -0.53
C PRO A 123 -13.43 -18.87 -1.64
N LYS A 124 -13.76 -19.53 -2.73
CA LYS A 124 -13.04 -19.36 -4.00
C LYS A 124 -13.65 -18.20 -4.76
N CYS A 125 -12.81 -17.28 -5.20
CA CYS A 125 -13.19 -16.12 -6.01
C CYS A 125 -12.50 -16.15 -7.37
N ASP A 126 -13.09 -15.51 -8.36
CA ASP A 126 -12.52 -15.51 -9.72
C ASP A 126 -11.14 -14.87 -9.73
N ILE A 127 -10.98 -13.77 -8.98
CA ILE A 127 -9.71 -13.06 -8.82
C ILE A 127 -9.41 -12.84 -7.33
N ALA A 128 -8.21 -13.22 -6.90
CA ALA A 128 -7.69 -12.86 -5.57
C ALA A 128 -6.60 -11.80 -5.68
N PHE A 129 -6.60 -10.82 -4.81
CA PHE A 129 -5.59 -9.79 -4.84
C PHE A 129 -5.20 -9.26 -3.46
N ALA A 130 -4.03 -8.63 -3.41
CA ALA A 130 -3.54 -7.90 -2.26
C ALA A 130 -2.88 -6.60 -2.72
N SER A 131 -3.25 -5.49 -2.11
CA SER A 131 -2.75 -4.18 -2.50
C SER A 131 -2.21 -3.40 -1.31
N ARG A 132 -0.92 -3.13 -1.31
CA ARG A 132 -0.24 -2.37 -0.25
C ARG A 132 -0.35 -3.00 1.14
N SER A 133 -0.56 -4.30 1.18
CA SER A 133 -0.86 -5.09 2.38
C SER A 133 0.04 -6.32 2.53
N LEU A 134 1.22 -6.31 1.90
CA LEU A 134 2.16 -7.44 1.93
C LEU A 134 2.91 -7.48 3.27
N ILE A 135 2.17 -7.78 4.34
CA ILE A 135 2.67 -7.81 5.73
C ILE A 135 2.68 -9.27 6.19
N PHE A 136 3.57 -10.07 5.66
CA PHE A 136 3.71 -11.48 5.97
C PHE A 136 5.17 -11.88 6.20
N GLU A 137 5.38 -12.99 6.90
CA GLU A 137 6.71 -13.49 7.23
C GLU A 137 7.27 -14.41 6.15
N ASP A 138 6.42 -15.21 5.50
CA ASP A 138 6.79 -16.19 4.49
C ASP A 138 6.19 -15.83 3.13
N LEU A 139 7.05 -15.41 2.19
CA LEU A 139 6.64 -14.98 0.85
C LEU A 139 6.00 -16.12 0.06
N THR A 140 6.64 -17.29 0.04
CA THR A 140 6.17 -18.45 -0.69
C THR A 140 4.80 -18.89 -0.19
N GLN A 141 4.62 -18.96 1.13
CA GLN A 141 3.36 -19.36 1.70
C GLN A 141 2.26 -18.32 1.45
N ALA A 142 2.58 -17.04 1.56
CA ALA A 142 1.61 -15.97 1.31
C ALA A 142 1.10 -15.97 -0.14
N LEU A 143 1.97 -16.16 -1.13
CA LEU A 143 1.55 -16.29 -2.53
C LEU A 143 0.69 -17.54 -2.75
N LYS A 144 1.07 -18.69 -2.18
CA LYS A 144 0.25 -19.92 -2.22
C LYS A 144 -1.10 -19.75 -1.52
N ASN A 145 -1.17 -19.02 -0.42
CA ASN A 145 -2.41 -18.70 0.25
C ASN A 145 -3.34 -17.90 -0.68
N LEU A 146 -2.81 -16.86 -1.35
CA LEU A 146 -3.58 -16.08 -2.30
C LEU A 146 -4.08 -16.93 -3.48
N GLU A 147 -3.24 -17.78 -4.04
CA GLU A 147 -3.59 -18.75 -5.07
C GLU A 147 -4.68 -19.74 -4.60
N SER A 148 -4.63 -20.11 -3.31
CA SER A 148 -5.59 -21.05 -2.74
C SER A 148 -7.03 -20.54 -2.74
N VAL A 149 -7.28 -19.26 -2.80
CA VAL A 149 -8.61 -18.62 -2.83
C VAL A 149 -8.98 -18.06 -4.20
N ALA A 150 -8.08 -18.10 -5.17
CA ALA A 150 -8.35 -17.70 -6.54
C ALA A 150 -8.79 -18.90 -7.41
N VAL A 151 -9.59 -18.62 -8.45
CA VAL A 151 -9.98 -19.58 -9.48
C VAL A 151 -9.17 -19.34 -10.76
N ARG A 152 -8.97 -18.09 -11.14
CA ARG A 152 -8.41 -17.73 -12.44
C ARG A 152 -7.13 -16.89 -12.32
N ARG A 153 -7.12 -15.88 -11.47
CA ARG A 153 -6.05 -14.88 -11.45
C ARG A 153 -5.72 -14.40 -10.05
N CYS A 154 -4.44 -14.18 -9.83
CA CYS A 154 -3.95 -13.46 -8.66
C CYS A 154 -3.31 -12.14 -9.06
N CYS A 155 -3.47 -11.09 -8.22
CA CYS A 155 -2.87 -9.80 -8.44
C CYS A 155 -2.26 -9.24 -7.15
N VAL A 156 -1.13 -8.54 -7.27
CA VAL A 156 -0.47 -7.89 -6.14
C VAL A 156 -0.10 -6.46 -6.51
N GLY A 157 -0.47 -5.51 -5.64
CA GLY A 157 0.00 -4.14 -5.69
C GLY A 157 1.12 -3.92 -4.67
N ALA A 158 2.36 -3.79 -5.16
CA ALA A 158 3.55 -3.64 -4.34
C ALA A 158 4.26 -2.31 -4.57
N TRP A 159 4.80 -1.70 -3.51
CA TRP A 159 5.67 -0.55 -3.65
C TRP A 159 6.99 -0.95 -4.33
N ASP A 160 7.45 -0.11 -5.26
CA ASP A 160 8.80 -0.23 -5.82
C ASP A 160 9.83 0.52 -4.97
N THR A 161 9.36 1.24 -3.95
CA THR A 161 10.15 1.95 -2.93
C THR A 161 10.05 1.25 -1.58
N PRO A 162 11.04 1.42 -0.68
CA PRO A 162 11.01 0.79 0.64
C PRO A 162 9.88 1.29 1.53
N VAL A 163 9.44 2.54 1.36
CA VAL A 163 8.35 3.17 2.11
C VAL A 163 7.51 4.09 1.23
N MET A 164 6.29 4.35 1.66
CA MET A 164 5.31 5.12 0.90
C MET A 164 5.74 6.59 0.66
N ASP A 165 6.32 7.23 1.67
CA ASP A 165 6.68 8.65 1.64
C ASP A 165 8.17 8.88 1.28
N TYR A 166 8.80 7.91 0.59
CA TYR A 166 10.19 7.98 0.19
C TYR A 166 10.39 9.02 -0.92
N ASP A 167 11.07 10.11 -0.58
CA ASP A 167 11.45 11.15 -1.56
C ASP A 167 12.74 10.75 -2.29
N ARG A 168 12.62 10.47 -3.59
CA ARG A 168 13.75 10.05 -4.43
C ARG A 168 14.72 11.19 -4.73
N HIS A 169 14.23 12.43 -4.77
CA HIS A 169 15.07 13.61 -5.00
C HIS A 169 15.95 13.86 -3.77
N LEU A 170 15.34 13.81 -2.58
CA LEU A 170 16.05 13.91 -1.32
C LEU A 170 17.08 12.76 -1.17
N ALA A 171 16.67 11.52 -1.41
CA ALA A 171 17.57 10.36 -1.31
C ALA A 171 18.79 10.51 -2.22
N LYS A 172 18.59 10.97 -3.45
CA LYS A 172 19.68 11.25 -4.41
C LYS A 172 20.58 12.39 -3.93
N ALA A 173 19.99 13.48 -3.42
CA ALA A 173 20.72 14.65 -2.95
C ALA A 173 21.66 14.32 -1.78
N ILE A 174 21.23 13.46 -0.86
CA ILE A 174 22.04 13.06 0.29
C ILE A 174 22.93 11.83 0.04
N GLY A 175 22.93 11.30 -1.19
CA GLY A 175 23.70 10.10 -1.52
C GLY A 175 23.24 8.85 -0.76
N TYR A 176 21.94 8.73 -0.49
CA TYR A 176 21.40 7.55 0.19
C TYR A 176 21.23 6.41 -0.80
N GLU A 177 21.98 5.34 -0.57
CA GLU A 177 21.82 4.13 -1.33
C GLU A 177 20.66 3.30 -0.76
N ARG A 178 19.73 2.93 -1.63
CA ARG A 178 18.56 2.15 -1.24
C ARG A 178 18.97 0.78 -0.70
N PRO A 179 18.52 0.41 0.49
CA PRO A 179 18.79 -0.92 1.03
C PRO A 179 17.94 -1.98 0.32
N GLY A 180 18.57 -2.77 -0.50
CA GLY A 180 17.94 -3.93 -1.13
C GLY A 180 16.95 -3.64 -2.27
N PRO A 181 16.37 -4.68 -2.82
CA PRO A 181 15.41 -4.61 -3.92
C PRO A 181 14.06 -4.08 -3.44
N GLY A 182 13.22 -3.56 -4.35
CA GLY A 182 11.82 -3.26 -4.05
C GLY A 182 11.01 -4.53 -3.81
N VAL A 183 9.94 -4.38 -3.06
CA VAL A 183 9.02 -5.48 -2.72
C VAL A 183 8.55 -6.26 -3.95
N ASN A 184 8.30 -5.55 -5.04
CA ASN A 184 7.90 -6.13 -6.32
C ASN A 184 8.92 -7.16 -6.86
N ARG A 185 10.21 -6.96 -6.63
CA ARG A 185 11.24 -7.90 -7.12
C ARG A 185 11.20 -9.23 -6.39
N PHE A 186 10.90 -9.22 -5.10
CA PHE A 186 10.72 -10.46 -4.34
C PHE A 186 9.56 -11.27 -4.90
N VAL A 187 8.39 -10.62 -5.10
CA VAL A 187 7.20 -11.28 -5.64
C VAL A 187 7.45 -11.83 -7.05
N MET A 188 8.02 -11.01 -7.94
CA MET A 188 8.31 -11.42 -9.32
C MET A 188 9.22 -12.63 -9.38
N ASN A 189 10.35 -12.58 -8.66
CA ASN A 189 11.33 -13.67 -8.74
C ASN A 189 10.84 -14.95 -8.06
N GLU A 190 10.14 -14.85 -6.91
CA GLU A 190 9.53 -16.01 -6.26
C GLU A 190 8.52 -16.72 -7.18
N LEU A 191 7.69 -15.96 -7.91
CA LEU A 191 6.77 -16.54 -8.89
C LEU A 191 7.50 -17.18 -10.06
N MET A 192 8.53 -16.53 -10.60
CA MET A 192 9.32 -17.05 -11.72
C MET A 192 10.08 -18.34 -11.35
N ASP A 193 10.63 -18.43 -10.14
CA ASP A 193 11.31 -19.64 -9.65
C ASP A 193 10.32 -20.82 -9.44
N ARG A 194 9.03 -20.51 -9.39
CA ARG A 194 7.94 -21.49 -9.33
C ARG A 194 7.32 -21.79 -10.71
N ASP A 195 8.02 -21.45 -11.80
CA ASP A 195 7.55 -21.61 -13.18
C ASP A 195 6.21 -20.89 -13.49
N MET A 196 5.86 -19.86 -12.70
CA MET A 196 4.76 -18.96 -13.02
C MET A 196 5.25 -17.88 -14.00
N PHE A 197 4.31 -17.32 -14.78
CA PHE A 197 4.62 -16.28 -15.78
C PHE A 197 3.96 -14.95 -15.38
N PRO A 198 4.47 -14.27 -14.33
CA PRO A 198 3.88 -13.02 -13.88
C PRO A 198 4.13 -11.88 -14.87
N GLU A 199 3.13 -11.03 -15.03
CA GLU A 199 3.24 -9.75 -15.72
C GLU A 199 3.37 -8.62 -14.69
N GLN A 200 4.28 -7.68 -14.94
CA GLN A 200 4.43 -6.49 -14.10
C GLN A 200 4.20 -5.22 -14.90
N ILE A 201 3.33 -4.36 -14.40
CA ILE A 201 3.02 -3.04 -14.95
C ILE A 201 3.14 -2.00 -13.83
N PHE A 202 3.69 -0.81 -14.14
CA PHE A 202 3.79 0.24 -13.16
C PHE A 202 2.63 1.23 -13.27
N ILE A 203 1.82 1.31 -12.21
CA ILE A 203 0.82 2.35 -12.01
C ILE A 203 1.54 3.59 -11.48
N ARG A 204 1.46 4.69 -12.22
CA ARG A 204 2.04 5.97 -11.86
C ARG A 204 0.92 6.94 -11.53
N SER A 205 0.96 7.51 -10.36
CA SER A 205 0.01 8.52 -9.93
C SER A 205 0.74 9.73 -9.37
N PRO A 206 0.18 10.94 -9.49
CA PRO A 206 0.75 12.10 -8.83
C PRO A 206 0.87 11.83 -7.33
N PHE A 207 2.08 11.99 -6.81
CA PHE A 207 2.29 11.90 -5.37
C PHE A 207 1.77 13.19 -4.73
N ARG A 208 0.83 13.08 -3.79
CA ARG A 208 0.42 14.23 -2.99
C ARG A 208 1.43 14.41 -1.87
N ASN A 209 2.17 15.49 -1.92
CA ASN A 209 3.13 15.83 -0.87
C ASN A 209 2.43 15.90 0.49
N THR A 210 3.08 15.34 1.50
CA THR A 210 2.64 15.43 2.89
C THR A 210 2.73 16.88 3.35
N LYS A 211 1.71 17.34 4.06
CA LYS A 211 1.66 18.64 4.70
C LYS A 211 2.08 18.51 6.16
N PHE A 212 2.93 19.38 6.62
CA PHE A 212 3.45 19.40 7.99
C PHE A 212 3.04 20.69 8.67
N ARG A 213 2.79 20.64 9.97
CA ARG A 213 2.42 21.82 10.76
C ARG A 213 3.60 22.73 11.03
N THR A 214 4.76 22.13 11.23
CA THR A 214 6.02 22.86 11.47
C THR A 214 7.11 22.38 10.53
N TYR A 215 8.13 23.18 10.37
CA TYR A 215 9.33 22.82 9.63
C TYR A 215 10.01 21.57 10.24
N GLU A 216 10.13 21.55 11.57
CA GLU A 216 10.79 20.49 12.33
C GLU A 216 10.04 19.17 12.17
N GLU A 217 8.69 19.18 12.22
CA GLU A 217 7.87 18.00 11.93
C GLU A 217 8.17 17.45 10.54
N GLY A 218 8.31 18.33 9.55
CA GLY A 218 8.66 17.96 8.18
C GLY A 218 10.02 17.29 8.07
N VAL A 219 11.05 17.88 8.69
CA VAL A 219 12.41 17.32 8.70
C VAL A 219 12.45 15.97 9.38
N GLU A 220 11.85 15.80 10.55
CA GLU A 220 11.81 14.54 11.29
C GLU A 220 11.04 13.46 10.52
N LYS A 221 9.93 13.84 9.89
CA LYS A 221 9.16 12.90 9.06
C LYS A 221 9.95 12.41 7.86
N LEU A 222 10.60 13.31 7.12
CA LEU A 222 11.46 12.95 5.99
C LEU A 222 12.64 12.08 6.42
N LYS A 223 13.29 12.42 7.54
CA LYS A 223 14.36 11.59 8.13
C LYS A 223 13.89 10.18 8.46
N SER A 224 12.68 10.03 8.99
CA SER A 224 12.09 8.74 9.36
C SER A 224 11.79 7.81 8.19
N THR A 225 11.84 8.30 6.93
CA THR A 225 11.66 7.48 5.73
C THR A 225 12.88 6.65 5.37
N PHE A 226 14.04 6.96 5.95
CA PHE A 226 15.29 6.25 5.71
C PHE A 226 15.50 5.13 6.74
N LEU A 227 15.06 3.92 6.38
CA LEU A 227 14.91 2.76 7.29
C LEU A 227 16.20 2.31 8.01
N HIS A 228 17.35 2.46 7.37
CA HIS A 228 18.65 2.10 7.97
C HIS A 228 19.30 3.24 8.75
N GLY A 229 18.57 4.34 8.94
CA GLY A 229 19.13 5.57 9.49
C GLY A 229 20.03 6.29 8.48
N LEU A 230 20.54 7.40 8.92
CA LEU A 230 21.42 8.26 8.14
C LEU A 230 22.78 8.39 8.86
N THR A 231 23.85 8.54 8.08
CA THR A 231 25.13 8.99 8.62
C THR A 231 25.05 10.47 9.02
N ARG A 232 25.97 10.96 9.84
CA ARG A 232 26.04 12.38 10.22
C ARG A 232 26.11 13.31 9.01
N ASP A 233 26.86 12.92 7.97
CA ASP A 233 26.96 13.72 6.75
C ASP A 233 25.63 13.74 5.98
N GLN A 234 24.95 12.60 5.89
CA GLN A 234 23.63 12.53 5.25
C GLN A 234 22.57 13.31 6.03
N GLU A 235 22.60 13.29 7.37
CA GLU A 235 21.72 14.13 8.20
C GLU A 235 21.94 15.62 7.92
N ARG A 236 23.20 16.07 7.87
CA ARG A 236 23.53 17.45 7.51
C ARG A 236 23.03 17.81 6.10
N LEU A 237 23.25 16.95 5.11
CA LEU A 237 22.77 17.18 3.74
C LEU A 237 21.23 17.18 3.66
N LEU A 238 20.55 16.34 4.45
CA LEU A 238 19.09 16.33 4.55
C LEU A 238 18.59 17.67 5.11
N GLU A 239 19.20 18.20 6.17
CA GLU A 239 18.82 19.50 6.71
C GLU A 239 19.06 20.64 5.72
N GLU A 240 20.17 20.59 4.96
CA GLU A 240 20.45 21.57 3.91
C GLU A 240 19.40 21.51 2.80
N TYR A 241 19.06 20.30 2.35
CA TYR A 241 18.02 20.06 1.35
C TYR A 241 16.64 20.53 1.83
N CYS A 242 16.27 20.25 3.09
CA CYS A 242 15.01 20.71 3.65
C CYS A 242 14.94 22.23 3.74
N ARG A 243 16.04 22.94 4.08
CA ARG A 243 16.08 24.40 4.06
C ARG A 243 15.81 24.98 2.67
N GLU A 244 16.26 24.29 1.63
CA GLU A 244 16.07 24.72 0.25
C GLU A 244 14.69 24.37 -0.31
N HIS A 245 14.13 23.20 0.04
CA HIS A 245 12.96 22.62 -0.62
C HIS A 245 11.70 22.51 0.23
N LEU A 246 11.80 22.55 1.57
CA LEU A 246 10.64 22.54 2.47
C LEU A 246 10.14 23.97 2.65
N LYS A 247 9.00 24.28 2.02
CA LYS A 247 8.44 25.64 1.95
C LYS A 247 7.18 25.78 2.78
N TYR A 248 6.96 27.00 3.24
CA TYR A 248 5.75 27.39 3.93
C TYR A 248 4.70 27.91 2.95
N TYR A 249 3.49 27.39 3.09
CA TYR A 249 2.35 27.74 2.23
C TYR A 249 1.20 28.26 3.07
N ILE A 250 0.51 29.28 2.53
CA ILE A 250 -0.76 29.79 3.04
C ILE A 250 -1.77 29.61 1.90
N VAL A 251 -2.87 28.91 2.19
CA VAL A 251 -3.96 28.72 1.21
C VAL A 251 -5.12 29.64 1.57
N GLU A 252 -5.41 30.62 0.70
CA GLU A 252 -6.59 31.47 0.79
C GLU A 252 -7.85 30.67 0.40
N ASP A 253 -9.02 31.06 0.94
CA ASP A 253 -10.29 30.33 0.79
C ASP A 253 -10.59 29.92 -0.65
N GLY A 254 -10.76 28.60 -0.89
CA GLY A 254 -11.10 28.00 -2.19
C GLY A 254 -10.29 26.78 -2.60
N GLY A 255 -9.27 26.42 -1.82
CA GLY A 255 -8.40 25.28 -2.11
C GLY A 255 -9.03 23.92 -1.69
N GLU A 256 -8.79 22.90 -2.50
CA GLU A 256 -9.28 21.53 -2.31
C GLU A 256 -8.99 20.98 -0.89
N LYS A 257 -10.00 20.40 -0.26
CA LYS A 257 -9.87 19.68 1.00
C LYS A 257 -9.06 18.41 0.79
N GLY A 258 -7.80 18.41 1.22
CA GLY A 258 -6.91 17.24 1.14
C GLY A 258 -7.26 16.11 2.11
N SER A 259 -6.95 14.88 1.74
CA SER A 259 -7.21 13.65 2.50
C SER A 259 -5.90 13.06 3.08
N ARG A 260 -5.75 13.01 4.35
CA ARG A 260 -4.94 12.16 5.26
C ARG A 260 -4.38 12.97 6.43
N GLY A 261 -4.49 12.45 7.59
CA GLY A 261 -4.05 12.67 8.98
C GLY A 261 -2.98 13.70 9.40
N ASP A 262 -2.40 14.39 8.46
CA ASP A 262 -1.39 15.43 8.65
C ASP A 262 -2.10 16.79 8.68
N ALA A 263 -1.44 17.90 8.63
CA ALA A 263 -1.99 19.27 8.60
C ALA A 263 -2.98 19.54 7.44
N GLN A 264 -3.74 18.52 7.03
CA GLN A 264 -4.70 18.55 5.93
C GLN A 264 -5.98 19.24 6.37
N GLY A 265 -6.29 20.35 5.70
CA GLY A 265 -7.36 21.27 6.06
C GLY A 265 -6.85 22.45 6.88
N GLU A 266 -5.57 22.52 7.24
CA GLU A 266 -4.95 23.71 7.77
C GLU A 266 -4.68 24.69 6.61
N ARG A 267 -4.90 25.97 6.89
CA ARG A 267 -4.65 27.05 5.93
C ARG A 267 -3.16 27.35 5.79
N GLU A 268 -2.36 26.94 6.76
CA GLU A 268 -0.93 27.20 6.88
C GLU A 268 -0.20 25.87 7.11
N PHE A 269 0.78 25.56 6.27
CA PHE A 269 1.53 24.31 6.36
C PHE A 269 2.88 24.40 5.67
N TRP A 270 3.76 23.49 6.05
CA TRP A 270 5.02 23.24 5.36
C TRP A 270 4.86 22.06 4.39
N GLN A 271 5.48 22.16 3.24
CA GLN A 271 5.44 21.12 2.21
C GLN A 271 6.66 21.21 1.30
N MET A 272 7.10 20.10 0.72
CA MET A 272 8.14 20.12 -0.31
C MET A 272 7.65 20.91 -1.54
N ASP A 273 8.54 21.70 -2.15
CA ASP A 273 8.26 22.55 -3.32
C ASP A 273 8.19 21.76 -4.65
N HIS A 274 8.50 20.48 -4.60
CA HIS A 274 8.38 19.55 -5.72
C HIS A 274 7.47 18.39 -5.34
N SER A 275 6.83 17.78 -6.33
CA SER A 275 6.07 16.54 -6.17
C SER A 275 6.80 15.40 -6.86
N ASP A 276 6.83 14.24 -6.24
CA ASP A 276 7.29 13.01 -6.86
C ASP A 276 6.11 12.26 -7.52
N ILE A 277 6.42 11.30 -8.36
CA ILE A 277 5.44 10.37 -8.92
C ILE A 277 5.44 9.13 -8.05
N SER A 278 4.31 8.84 -7.42
CA SER A 278 4.11 7.56 -6.76
C SER A 278 4.08 6.46 -7.81
N THR A 279 4.96 5.49 -7.67
CA THR A 279 5.05 4.35 -8.57
C THR A 279 4.73 3.08 -7.78
N MET A 280 3.68 2.39 -8.20
CA MET A 280 3.25 1.12 -7.65
C MET A 280 3.43 0.04 -8.71
N ALA A 281 4.11 -1.04 -8.39
CA ALA A 281 4.14 -2.22 -9.22
C ALA A 281 2.83 -2.99 -9.06
N PHE A 282 2.09 -3.12 -10.13
CA PHE A 282 1.00 -4.08 -10.28
C PHE A 282 1.57 -5.35 -10.89
N ILE A 283 1.38 -6.47 -10.23
CA ILE A 283 1.85 -7.79 -10.65
C ILE A 283 0.63 -8.69 -10.75
N ARG A 284 0.49 -9.43 -11.85
CA ARG A 284 -0.58 -10.42 -12.03
C ARG A 284 -0.02 -11.72 -12.59
N TRP A 285 -0.68 -12.83 -12.27
CA TRP A 285 -0.44 -14.14 -12.84
C TRP A 285 -1.71 -14.97 -12.88
N ASP A 286 -1.84 -15.79 -13.88
CA ASP A 286 -2.96 -16.73 -14.04
C ASP A 286 -2.62 -18.09 -13.43
N LEU A 287 -3.64 -18.84 -12.99
CA LEU A 287 -3.54 -20.14 -12.33
C LEU A 287 -3.83 -21.28 -13.31
#